data_b0f336d8040faea5faf774f831160c34
#
_entry.id   b0f336d8040faea5faf774f831160c34
#
_cell.length_a   1.000
_cell.length_b   1.000
_cell.length_c   1.000
_cell.angle_alpha   90.00
_cell.angle_beta   90.00
_cell.angle_gamma   90.00
#
_symmetry.space_group_name_H-M   'P 1'
#
loop_
_entity.id
_entity.type
_entity.pdbx_description
1 polymer ?
#
loop_
_entity_poly.entity_id
_entity_poly.type
_entity_poly.pdbx_seq_one_letter_code
_entity_poly.pdbx_strand_id
1 'polypeptide(L)'
;MHRHAPRLLFLLLLITEATFAAEQLPPNSVARQDSKKWEPEIAAFEASDRTNRPPKNCIVFVGSSSIRFWSSLKKDFPGLPVVNRGFGGSELADSVNLADRIIIPYHPRQVVIYAGANDLAGGKAPDLVYGDFVAFVAKIRQELPEARIAFIACAPNPKRWGIVDKVKEFNELVQNYCRGHQVTFIDVFPLMLGPDGLPKPDIFRDDRLHMNAKGYAIWQQAIAPELR
;
A
#
# COMPACT_ATOMS: atom_id res chain seq x y z
N MET A 1 -74.66 -5.16 -27.41
CA MET A 1 -73.94 -5.18 -26.13
C MET A 1 -72.63 -5.92 -26.35
N HIS A 2 -71.53 -5.18 -26.67
CA HIS A 2 -70.19 -5.75 -26.88
C HIS A 2 -69.35 -5.49 -25.62
N ARG A 3 -68.94 -6.57 -24.92
CA ARG A 3 -68.05 -6.52 -23.77
C ARG A 3 -66.60 -6.57 -24.27
N HIS A 4 -65.86 -5.50 -24.07
CA HIS A 4 -64.41 -5.47 -24.25
C HIS A 4 -63.73 -5.99 -23.00
N ALA A 5 -62.96 -7.08 -23.13
CA ALA A 5 -62.06 -7.58 -22.07
C ALA A 5 -60.73 -6.85 -22.16
N PRO A 6 -60.10 -6.42 -21.04
CA PRO A 6 -58.80 -5.81 -21.07
C PRO A 6 -57.69 -6.87 -21.23
N ARG A 7 -56.84 -6.67 -22.23
CA ARG A 7 -55.62 -7.44 -22.41
C ARG A 7 -54.59 -6.96 -21.38
N LEU A 8 -54.29 -7.81 -20.41
CA LEU A 8 -53.17 -7.60 -19.47
C LEU A 8 -51.88 -7.89 -20.22
N LEU A 9 -51.05 -6.85 -20.43
CA LEU A 9 -49.72 -6.95 -21.00
C LEU A 9 -48.73 -7.30 -19.84
N PHE A 10 -48.31 -8.56 -19.76
CA PHE A 10 -47.24 -8.96 -18.86
C PHE A 10 -45.88 -8.49 -19.41
N LEU A 11 -45.30 -7.45 -18.78
CA LEU A 11 -43.94 -7.01 -19.05
C LEU A 11 -42.99 -7.95 -18.33
N LEU A 12 -42.37 -8.89 -19.05
CA LEU A 12 -41.27 -9.73 -18.50
C LEU A 12 -40.05 -8.84 -18.34
N LEU A 13 -39.73 -8.48 -17.09
CA LEU A 13 -38.43 -7.88 -16.74
C LEU A 13 -37.38 -9.00 -16.80
N LEU A 14 -36.56 -9.02 -17.84
CA LEU A 14 -35.34 -9.82 -17.91
C LEU A 14 -34.30 -9.16 -17.00
N ILE A 15 -34.17 -9.68 -15.78
CA ILE A 15 -33.04 -9.36 -14.89
C ILE A 15 -31.86 -10.14 -15.45
N THR A 16 -30.97 -9.47 -16.17
CA THR A 16 -29.64 -10.02 -16.51
C THR A 16 -28.81 -9.98 -15.25
N GLU A 17 -28.68 -11.11 -14.57
CA GLU A 17 -27.66 -11.31 -13.56
C GLU A 17 -26.30 -11.23 -14.27
N ALA A 18 -25.64 -10.08 -14.15
CA ALA A 18 -24.22 -9.95 -14.48
C ALA A 18 -23.46 -10.81 -13.48
N THR A 19 -23.13 -12.03 -13.85
CA THR A 19 -22.15 -12.85 -13.11
C THR A 19 -20.81 -12.13 -13.24
N PHE A 20 -20.45 -11.36 -12.21
CA PHE A 20 -19.06 -10.94 -11.99
C PHE A 20 -18.27 -12.23 -11.80
N ALA A 21 -17.58 -12.68 -12.83
CA ALA A 21 -16.54 -13.68 -12.68
C ALA A 21 -15.56 -13.12 -11.65
N ALA A 22 -15.36 -13.82 -10.53
CA ALA A 22 -14.37 -13.44 -9.55
C ALA A 22 -13.02 -13.42 -10.28
N GLU A 23 -12.48 -12.23 -10.48
CA GLU A 23 -11.19 -12.04 -11.14
C GLU A 23 -10.15 -12.78 -10.30
N GLN A 24 -9.51 -13.81 -10.88
CA GLN A 24 -8.50 -14.57 -10.17
C GLN A 24 -7.33 -13.65 -9.85
N LEU A 25 -6.97 -13.59 -8.57
CA LEU A 25 -5.78 -12.83 -8.15
C LEU A 25 -4.55 -13.32 -8.90
N PRO A 26 -3.66 -12.42 -9.33
CA PRO A 26 -2.42 -12.81 -9.97
C PRO A 26 -1.55 -13.69 -9.03
N PRO A 27 -0.61 -14.48 -9.56
CA PRO A 27 0.32 -15.26 -8.76
C PRO A 27 1.00 -14.37 -7.71
N ASN A 28 1.03 -14.82 -6.45
CA ASN A 28 1.64 -14.09 -5.34
C ASN A 28 2.42 -15.03 -4.41
N SER A 29 3.20 -14.47 -3.50
CA SER A 29 4.06 -15.22 -2.59
C SER A 29 3.51 -15.31 -1.15
N VAL A 30 2.34 -14.74 -0.87
CA VAL A 30 1.78 -14.55 0.48
C VAL A 30 1.77 -15.84 1.30
N ALA A 31 1.24 -16.93 0.75
CA ALA A 31 1.14 -18.22 1.46
C ALA A 31 2.51 -18.87 1.76
N ARG A 32 3.57 -18.51 1.02
CA ARG A 32 4.93 -19.05 1.17
C ARG A 32 5.84 -18.15 2.00
N GLN A 33 5.39 -16.94 2.33
CA GLN A 33 6.19 -15.96 3.07
C GLN A 33 6.28 -16.32 4.55
N ASP A 34 7.49 -16.50 5.06
CA ASP A 34 7.71 -16.64 6.51
C ASP A 34 7.76 -15.28 7.18
N SER A 35 6.62 -14.86 7.71
CA SER A 35 6.47 -13.58 8.43
C SER A 35 6.73 -13.70 9.94
N LYS A 36 7.00 -14.91 10.46
CA LYS A 36 7.26 -15.14 11.90
C LYS A 36 8.53 -14.44 12.38
N LYS A 37 9.49 -14.22 11.49
CA LYS A 37 10.72 -13.45 11.78
C LYS A 37 10.44 -12.04 12.30
N TRP A 38 9.25 -11.48 12.03
CA TRP A 38 8.84 -10.14 12.47
C TRP A 38 8.09 -10.15 13.81
N GLU A 39 7.91 -11.30 14.45
CA GLU A 39 7.19 -11.41 15.72
C GLU A 39 7.65 -10.42 16.80
N PRO A 40 8.95 -10.16 16.99
CA PRO A 40 9.41 -9.20 17.99
C PRO A 40 8.88 -7.77 17.75
N GLU A 41 8.92 -7.30 16.49
CA GLU A 41 8.43 -5.97 16.11
C GLU A 41 6.91 -5.87 16.22
N ILE A 42 6.19 -6.91 15.79
CA ILE A 42 4.73 -6.95 15.82
C ILE A 42 4.23 -7.01 17.27
N ALA A 43 4.82 -7.86 18.11
CA ALA A 43 4.50 -7.92 19.53
C ALA A 43 4.80 -6.58 20.26
N ALA A 44 5.84 -5.86 19.84
CA ALA A 44 6.13 -4.53 20.37
C ALA A 44 5.05 -3.50 20.00
N PHE A 45 4.50 -3.54 18.78
CA PHE A 45 3.35 -2.71 18.42
C PHE A 45 2.13 -3.04 19.28
N GLU A 46 1.79 -4.32 19.43
CA GLU A 46 0.66 -4.76 20.26
C GLU A 46 0.84 -4.38 21.73
N ALA A 47 2.07 -4.48 22.25
CA ALA A 47 2.38 -4.06 23.62
C ALA A 47 2.19 -2.55 23.82
N SER A 48 2.67 -1.74 22.87
CA SER A 48 2.47 -0.29 22.86
C SER A 48 0.98 0.09 22.80
N ASP A 49 0.21 -0.63 21.98
CA ASP A 49 -1.20 -0.35 21.74
C ASP A 49 -2.09 -0.65 22.97
N ARG A 50 -1.64 -1.53 23.87
CA ARG A 50 -2.32 -1.76 25.16
C ARG A 50 -2.37 -0.52 26.04
N THR A 51 -1.35 0.33 25.96
CA THR A 51 -1.23 1.57 26.74
C THR A 51 -1.57 2.83 25.94
N ASN A 52 -1.27 2.81 24.64
CA ASN A 52 -1.46 3.95 23.74
C ASN A 52 -2.19 3.49 22.46
N ARG A 53 -3.45 3.12 22.62
CA ARG A 53 -4.25 2.61 21.49
C ARG A 53 -4.31 3.65 20.37
N PRO A 54 -4.05 3.24 19.12
CA PRO A 54 -4.26 4.11 17.96
C PRO A 54 -5.66 4.71 17.94
N PRO A 55 -5.81 5.99 17.58
CA PRO A 55 -7.13 6.62 17.53
C PRO A 55 -7.99 5.96 16.45
N LYS A 56 -9.31 5.94 16.67
CA LYS A 56 -10.25 5.54 15.60
C LYS A 56 -10.10 6.47 14.40
N ASN A 57 -10.39 5.95 13.22
CA ASN A 57 -10.26 6.71 11.96
C ASN A 57 -8.83 7.24 11.71
N CYS A 58 -7.82 6.56 12.25
CA CYS A 58 -6.42 6.91 11.99
C CYS A 58 -6.03 6.69 10.52
N ILE A 59 -4.85 7.19 10.18
CA ILE A 59 -4.17 6.93 8.92
C ILE A 59 -2.98 6.02 9.26
N VAL A 60 -3.02 4.76 8.84
CA VAL A 60 -1.94 3.80 9.10
C VAL A 60 -0.92 3.87 7.98
N PHE A 61 0.33 4.17 8.33
CA PHE A 61 1.48 4.00 7.46
C PHE A 61 2.12 2.64 7.76
N VAL A 62 2.12 1.75 6.78
CA VAL A 62 2.63 0.38 6.91
C VAL A 62 3.70 0.11 5.86
N GLY A 63 4.56 -0.87 6.11
CA GLY A 63 5.56 -1.36 5.18
C GLY A 63 6.95 -1.45 5.78
N SER A 64 7.97 -1.25 4.96
CA SER A 64 9.34 -1.59 5.28
C SER A 64 10.09 -0.52 6.10
N SER A 65 11.42 -0.63 6.11
CA SER A 65 12.31 0.24 6.88
C SER A 65 12.13 1.74 6.57
N SER A 66 11.73 2.12 5.38
CA SER A 66 11.48 3.54 5.06
C SER A 66 10.31 4.10 5.87
N ILE A 67 9.28 3.29 6.16
CA ILE A 67 8.21 3.71 7.08
C ILE A 67 8.71 3.64 8.53
N ARG A 68 9.37 2.54 8.93
CA ARG A 68 9.91 2.37 10.29
C ARG A 68 10.80 3.53 10.71
N PHE A 69 11.69 3.99 9.83
CA PHE A 69 12.65 5.05 10.12
C PHE A 69 12.09 6.48 9.99
N TRP A 70 10.84 6.64 9.60
CA TRP A 70 10.18 7.95 9.55
C TRP A 70 9.79 8.41 10.96
N SER A 71 10.79 8.75 11.76
CA SER A 71 10.60 9.15 13.16
C SER A 71 9.82 10.47 13.32
N SER A 72 9.88 11.35 12.32
CA SER A 72 9.15 12.62 12.29
C SER A 72 7.71 12.51 11.76
N LEU A 73 7.20 11.33 11.40
CA LEU A 73 5.91 11.15 10.73
C LEU A 73 4.76 11.96 11.37
N LYS A 74 4.62 11.93 12.70
CA LYS A 74 3.58 12.71 13.40
C LYS A 74 3.79 14.22 13.32
N LYS A 75 5.05 14.67 13.25
CA LYS A 75 5.39 16.10 13.13
C LYS A 75 5.20 16.59 11.69
N ASP A 76 5.44 15.72 10.72
CA ASP A 76 5.35 16.03 9.30
C ASP A 76 3.89 16.14 8.83
N PHE A 77 2.95 15.51 9.56
CA PHE A 77 1.50 15.59 9.29
C PHE A 77 0.74 16.08 10.52
N PRO A 78 0.92 17.36 10.92
CA PRO A 78 0.28 17.92 12.11
C PRO A 78 -1.24 17.93 11.96
N GLY A 79 -1.94 17.58 13.04
CA GLY A 79 -3.41 17.52 13.05
C GLY A 79 -4.01 16.26 12.44
N LEU A 80 -3.20 15.39 11.80
CA LEU A 80 -3.67 14.10 11.30
C LEU A 80 -3.32 12.97 12.28
N PRO A 81 -4.25 12.03 12.51
CA PRO A 81 -4.04 10.91 13.41
C PRO A 81 -3.22 9.80 12.73
N VAL A 82 -1.98 10.11 12.37
CA VAL A 82 -1.08 9.16 11.68
C VAL A 82 -0.48 8.15 12.65
N VAL A 83 -0.39 6.89 12.23
CA VAL A 83 0.16 5.77 12.99
C VAL A 83 1.23 5.09 12.16
N ASN A 84 2.44 4.95 12.72
CA ASN A 84 3.54 4.23 12.07
C ASN A 84 3.50 2.74 12.43
N ARG A 85 3.38 1.89 11.42
CA ARG A 85 3.44 0.42 11.51
C ARG A 85 4.48 -0.13 10.51
N GLY A 86 5.58 0.60 10.36
CA GLY A 86 6.73 0.13 9.57
C GLY A 86 7.59 -0.86 10.37
N PHE A 87 7.97 -1.95 9.74
CA PHE A 87 8.88 -2.95 10.30
C PHE A 87 10.00 -3.27 9.29
N GLY A 88 11.23 -3.25 9.79
CA GLY A 88 12.42 -3.11 8.95
C GLY A 88 12.71 -4.33 8.07
N GLY A 89 12.93 -4.12 6.76
CA GLY A 89 13.28 -5.19 5.84
C GLY A 89 12.11 -6.06 5.38
N SER A 90 10.88 -5.71 5.77
CA SER A 90 9.69 -6.46 5.36
C SER A 90 9.42 -6.37 3.87
N GLU A 91 8.79 -7.40 3.36
CA GLU A 91 8.30 -7.55 2.00
C GLU A 91 6.79 -7.27 1.93
N LEU A 92 6.23 -7.18 0.73
CA LEU A 92 4.80 -6.93 0.54
C LEU A 92 3.95 -8.03 1.16
N ALA A 93 4.32 -9.29 0.92
CA ALA A 93 3.63 -10.45 1.48
C ALA A 93 3.63 -10.47 3.02
N ASP A 94 4.67 -9.93 3.69
CA ASP A 94 4.68 -9.75 5.14
C ASP A 94 3.57 -8.79 5.59
N SER A 95 3.36 -7.69 4.84
CA SER A 95 2.29 -6.73 5.15
C SER A 95 0.89 -7.33 5.00
N VAL A 96 0.70 -8.27 4.06
CA VAL A 96 -0.54 -9.03 3.90
C VAL A 96 -0.77 -9.95 5.11
N ASN A 97 0.23 -10.78 5.44
CA ASN A 97 0.15 -11.79 6.51
C ASN A 97 -0.04 -11.18 7.90
N LEU A 98 0.45 -9.97 8.10
CA LEU A 98 0.40 -9.30 9.41
C LEU A 98 -0.69 -8.23 9.51
N ALA A 99 -1.48 -8.01 8.44
CA ALA A 99 -2.54 -7.00 8.40
C ALA A 99 -3.56 -7.14 9.53
N ASP A 100 -3.94 -8.38 9.90
CA ASP A 100 -4.88 -8.68 10.97
C ASP A 100 -4.40 -8.20 12.34
N ARG A 101 -3.11 -7.95 12.51
CA ARG A 101 -2.48 -7.54 13.77
C ARG A 101 -2.14 -6.05 13.82
N ILE A 102 -1.72 -5.46 12.69
CA ILE A 102 -1.14 -4.11 12.68
C ILE A 102 -1.89 -3.09 11.82
N ILE A 103 -2.98 -3.48 11.18
CA ILE A 103 -3.81 -2.57 10.35
C ILE A 103 -5.28 -2.69 10.73
N ILE A 104 -5.86 -3.89 10.56
CA ILE A 104 -7.30 -4.14 10.65
C ILE A 104 -7.88 -3.77 12.02
N PRO A 105 -7.23 -4.08 13.18
CA PRO A 105 -7.78 -3.77 14.51
C PRO A 105 -7.96 -2.29 14.80
N TYR A 106 -7.35 -1.40 14.00
CA TYR A 106 -7.45 0.05 14.21
C TYR A 106 -8.63 0.68 13.48
N HIS A 107 -9.28 -0.04 12.55
CA HIS A 107 -10.33 0.48 11.68
C HIS A 107 -9.93 1.84 11.08
N PRO A 108 -8.78 1.91 10.37
CA PRO A 108 -8.28 3.15 9.82
C PRO A 108 -9.19 3.66 8.71
N ARG A 109 -9.30 4.99 8.56
CA ARG A 109 -9.94 5.59 7.38
C ARG A 109 -9.07 5.52 6.13
N GLN A 110 -7.74 5.37 6.32
CA GLN A 110 -6.79 5.27 5.22
C GLN A 110 -5.59 4.40 5.62
N VAL A 111 -5.15 3.58 4.67
CA VAL A 111 -3.91 2.79 4.75
C VAL A 111 -2.95 3.29 3.69
N VAL A 112 -1.77 3.72 4.11
CA VAL A 112 -0.67 4.16 3.23
C VAL A 112 0.44 3.12 3.32
N ILE A 113 0.75 2.45 2.20
CA ILE A 113 1.75 1.39 2.17
C ILE A 113 2.97 1.77 1.34
N TYR A 114 4.16 1.42 1.85
CA TYR A 114 5.42 1.42 1.12
C TYR A 114 6.14 0.08 1.32
N ALA A 115 6.10 -0.79 0.32
CA ALA A 115 6.76 -2.10 0.28
C ALA A 115 7.02 -2.51 -1.17
N GLY A 116 7.75 -3.62 -1.39
CA GLY A 116 8.12 -4.12 -2.71
C GLY A 116 9.60 -3.93 -3.04
N ALA A 117 10.24 -2.88 -2.54
CA ALA A 117 11.66 -2.63 -2.80
C ALA A 117 12.60 -3.70 -2.22
N ASN A 118 12.22 -4.36 -1.11
CA ASN A 118 12.98 -5.46 -0.53
C ASN A 118 12.77 -6.76 -1.31
N ASP A 119 11.56 -7.00 -1.76
CA ASP A 119 11.16 -8.10 -2.62
C ASP A 119 12.03 -8.13 -3.89
N LEU A 120 12.06 -7.00 -4.62
CA LEU A 120 12.85 -6.84 -5.84
C LEU A 120 14.36 -6.98 -5.58
N ALA A 121 14.85 -6.42 -4.47
CA ALA A 121 16.26 -6.56 -4.07
C ALA A 121 16.61 -7.98 -3.62
N GLY A 122 15.64 -8.73 -3.10
CA GLY A 122 15.72 -10.16 -2.77
C GLY A 122 15.63 -11.07 -3.99
N GLY A 123 15.43 -10.52 -5.19
CA GLY A 123 15.44 -11.28 -6.45
C GLY A 123 14.06 -11.70 -6.95
N LYS A 124 12.95 -11.33 -6.27
CA LYS A 124 11.61 -11.59 -6.80
C LYS A 124 11.39 -10.86 -8.13
N ALA A 125 10.63 -11.46 -9.02
CA ALA A 125 10.23 -10.85 -10.28
C ALA A 125 9.15 -9.78 -10.03
N PRO A 126 9.11 -8.68 -10.82
CA PRO A 126 8.15 -7.60 -10.65
C PRO A 126 6.69 -8.03 -10.66
N ASP A 127 6.32 -8.97 -11.50
CA ASP A 127 4.98 -9.55 -11.61
C ASP A 127 4.54 -10.31 -10.34
N LEU A 128 5.46 -11.05 -9.70
CA LEU A 128 5.20 -11.73 -8.44
C LEU A 128 4.97 -10.71 -7.30
N VAL A 129 5.80 -9.66 -7.25
CA VAL A 129 5.65 -8.57 -6.26
C VAL A 129 4.35 -7.79 -6.50
N TYR A 130 3.98 -7.59 -7.76
CA TYR A 130 2.69 -7.04 -8.14
C TYR A 130 1.52 -7.91 -7.64
N GLY A 131 1.63 -9.23 -7.76
CA GLY A 131 0.63 -10.15 -7.20
C GLY A 131 0.49 -10.03 -5.68
N ASP A 132 1.60 -9.84 -4.96
CA ASP A 132 1.58 -9.58 -3.51
C ASP A 132 0.89 -8.22 -3.20
N PHE A 133 1.08 -7.19 -4.04
CA PHE A 133 0.38 -5.92 -3.91
C PHE A 133 -1.14 -6.06 -4.14
N VAL A 134 -1.56 -6.78 -5.17
CA VAL A 134 -2.99 -7.04 -5.43
C VAL A 134 -3.62 -7.81 -4.27
N ALA A 135 -2.91 -8.82 -3.72
CA ALA A 135 -3.35 -9.56 -2.54
C ALA A 135 -3.49 -8.65 -1.31
N PHE A 136 -2.58 -7.69 -1.12
CA PHE A 136 -2.69 -6.68 -0.05
C PHE A 136 -3.95 -5.83 -0.21
N VAL A 137 -4.20 -5.29 -1.40
CA VAL A 137 -5.41 -4.48 -1.66
C VAL A 137 -6.67 -5.31 -1.43
N ALA A 138 -6.71 -6.55 -1.92
CA ALA A 138 -7.83 -7.45 -1.73
C ALA A 138 -8.10 -7.73 -0.23
N LYS A 139 -7.04 -8.01 0.56
CA LYS A 139 -7.16 -8.21 2.01
C LYS A 139 -7.72 -6.99 2.72
N ILE A 140 -7.21 -5.79 2.40
CA ILE A 140 -7.71 -4.55 3.02
C ILE A 140 -9.16 -4.28 2.61
N ARG A 141 -9.53 -4.46 1.35
CA ARG A 141 -10.91 -4.27 0.88
C ARG A 141 -11.90 -5.23 1.51
N GLN A 142 -11.51 -6.49 1.69
CA GLN A 142 -12.34 -7.50 2.35
C GLN A 142 -12.67 -7.12 3.79
N GLU A 143 -11.68 -6.68 4.56
CA GLU A 143 -11.81 -6.43 5.99
C GLU A 143 -12.22 -4.98 6.34
N LEU A 144 -11.87 -4.05 5.47
CA LEU A 144 -12.06 -2.60 5.65
C LEU A 144 -12.57 -1.96 4.35
N PRO A 145 -13.78 -2.25 3.89
CA PRO A 145 -14.29 -1.85 2.57
C PRO A 145 -14.29 -0.32 2.38
N GLU A 146 -14.48 0.45 3.44
CA GLU A 146 -14.53 1.92 3.41
C GLU A 146 -13.13 2.59 3.52
N ALA A 147 -12.09 1.83 3.88
CA ALA A 147 -10.76 2.40 4.04
C ALA A 147 -10.16 2.79 2.68
N ARG A 148 -9.63 3.98 2.59
CA ARG A 148 -8.86 4.41 1.42
C ARG A 148 -7.50 3.72 1.43
N ILE A 149 -6.98 3.40 0.26
CA ILE A 149 -5.67 2.78 0.11
C ILE A 149 -4.81 3.70 -0.74
N ALA A 150 -3.59 3.97 -0.27
CA ALA A 150 -2.58 4.70 -1.03
C ALA A 150 -1.28 3.89 -1.05
N PHE A 151 -0.67 3.77 -2.22
CA PHE A 151 0.62 3.13 -2.41
C PHE A 151 1.68 4.19 -2.74
N ILE A 152 2.75 4.22 -1.95
CA ILE A 152 3.91 5.06 -2.27
C ILE A 152 4.80 4.27 -3.22
N ALA A 153 5.07 4.82 -4.40
CA ALA A 153 5.94 4.21 -5.41
C ALA A 153 7.28 3.78 -4.80
N CYS A 154 7.77 2.60 -5.18
CA CYS A 154 9.12 2.19 -4.80
C CYS A 154 10.13 3.23 -5.24
N ALA A 155 10.82 3.83 -4.26
CA ALA A 155 11.71 4.96 -4.44
C ALA A 155 13.07 4.53 -5.03
N PRO A 156 13.67 5.37 -5.89
CA PRO A 156 15.02 5.15 -6.34
C PRO A 156 16.01 5.36 -5.19
N ASN A 157 17.10 4.62 -5.16
CA ASN A 157 18.18 4.86 -4.20
C ASN A 157 19.53 4.43 -4.79
N PRO A 158 20.65 5.05 -4.37
CA PRO A 158 21.97 4.74 -4.94
C PRO A 158 22.43 3.31 -4.62
N LYS A 159 22.04 2.74 -3.47
CA LYS A 159 22.46 1.39 -3.03
C LYS A 159 21.92 0.29 -3.97
N ARG A 160 20.72 0.49 -4.52
CA ARG A 160 20.00 -0.50 -5.33
C ARG A 160 19.78 -0.01 -6.77
N TRP A 161 20.57 0.93 -7.24
CA TRP A 161 20.39 1.49 -8.58
C TRP A 161 20.50 0.42 -9.68
N GLY A 162 21.29 -0.64 -9.45
CA GLY A 162 21.45 -1.76 -10.39
C GLY A 162 20.18 -2.57 -10.69
N ILE A 163 19.09 -2.37 -9.89
CA ILE A 163 17.79 -3.00 -10.14
C ILE A 163 16.70 -1.99 -10.50
N VAL A 164 17.10 -0.77 -10.91
CA VAL A 164 16.16 0.33 -11.17
C VAL A 164 15.09 -0.03 -12.21
N ASP A 165 15.44 -0.83 -13.22
CA ASP A 165 14.48 -1.22 -14.27
C ASP A 165 13.37 -2.12 -13.69
N LYS A 166 13.70 -3.05 -12.80
CA LYS A 166 12.70 -3.84 -12.07
C LYS A 166 11.82 -2.99 -11.19
N VAL A 167 12.38 -1.95 -10.56
CA VAL A 167 11.62 -0.99 -9.74
C VAL A 167 10.65 -0.20 -10.60
N LYS A 168 11.07 0.27 -11.77
CA LYS A 168 10.20 0.99 -12.72
C LYS A 168 9.07 0.10 -13.23
N GLU A 169 9.40 -1.13 -13.65
CA GLU A 169 8.43 -2.12 -14.11
C GLU A 169 7.37 -2.40 -13.04
N PHE A 170 7.79 -2.65 -11.81
CA PHE A 170 6.86 -2.88 -10.70
C PHE A 170 6.00 -1.63 -10.42
N ASN A 171 6.58 -0.43 -10.38
CA ASN A 171 5.83 0.81 -10.19
C ASN A 171 4.79 1.02 -11.30
N GLU A 172 5.12 0.70 -12.55
CA GLU A 172 4.20 0.79 -13.69
C GLU A 172 3.02 -0.18 -13.55
N LEU A 173 3.28 -1.45 -13.20
CA LEU A 173 2.24 -2.44 -12.94
C LEU A 173 1.28 -1.97 -11.85
N VAL A 174 1.82 -1.48 -10.71
CA VAL A 174 1.01 -0.96 -9.61
C VAL A 174 0.24 0.31 -10.02
N GLN A 175 0.88 1.25 -10.74
CA GLN A 175 0.21 2.46 -11.19
C GLN A 175 -0.97 2.14 -12.14
N ASN A 176 -0.79 1.17 -13.05
CA ASN A 176 -1.86 0.73 -13.94
C ASN A 176 -3.03 0.12 -13.18
N TYR A 177 -2.75 -0.72 -12.18
CA TYR A 177 -3.80 -1.25 -11.30
C TYR A 177 -4.54 -0.13 -10.56
N CYS A 178 -3.84 0.82 -9.99
CA CYS A 178 -4.42 1.90 -9.19
C CYS A 178 -5.45 2.72 -9.98
N ARG A 179 -5.23 2.95 -11.30
CA ARG A 179 -6.15 3.70 -12.16
C ARG A 179 -7.55 3.08 -12.26
N GLY A 180 -7.66 1.74 -12.13
CA GLY A 180 -8.94 1.02 -12.24
C GLY A 180 -9.58 0.62 -10.91
N HIS A 181 -8.85 0.74 -9.76
CA HIS A 181 -9.24 0.07 -8.52
C HIS A 181 -9.38 1.01 -7.31
N GLN A 182 -9.56 2.32 -7.52
CA GLN A 182 -9.73 3.30 -6.42
C GLN A 182 -8.60 3.23 -5.37
N VAL A 183 -7.39 2.99 -5.81
CA VAL A 183 -6.17 3.06 -5.02
C VAL A 183 -5.38 4.28 -5.47
N THR A 184 -4.91 5.11 -4.53
CA THR A 184 -4.06 6.25 -4.85
C THR A 184 -2.63 5.78 -5.07
N PHE A 185 -2.04 6.12 -6.21
CA PHE A 185 -0.62 5.94 -6.48
C PHE A 185 0.13 7.25 -6.23
N ILE A 186 1.05 7.26 -5.27
CA ILE A 186 1.85 8.44 -4.90
C ILE A 186 3.22 8.30 -5.52
N ASP A 187 3.45 9.00 -6.62
CA ASP A 187 4.70 8.91 -7.37
C ASP A 187 5.80 9.80 -6.77
N VAL A 188 6.60 9.22 -5.89
CA VAL A 188 7.79 9.87 -5.32
C VAL A 188 9.04 9.65 -6.16
N PHE A 189 9.01 8.75 -7.16
CA PHE A 189 10.19 8.32 -7.89
C PHE A 189 10.89 9.48 -8.63
N PRO A 190 10.21 10.26 -9.49
CA PRO A 190 10.86 11.35 -10.23
C PRO A 190 11.33 12.49 -9.31
N LEU A 191 10.65 12.68 -8.18
CA LEU A 191 10.98 13.75 -7.22
C LEU A 191 12.32 13.52 -6.51
N MET A 192 12.78 12.27 -6.45
CA MET A 192 14.01 11.86 -5.79
C MET A 192 15.21 11.77 -6.75
N LEU A 193 15.01 12.05 -8.04
CA LEU A 193 16.07 12.08 -9.04
C LEU A 193 16.66 13.48 -9.20
N GLY A 194 17.96 13.53 -9.46
CA GLY A 194 18.67 14.74 -9.87
C GLY A 194 18.48 15.03 -11.36
N PRO A 195 19.03 16.16 -11.84
CA PRO A 195 18.96 16.53 -13.26
C PRO A 195 19.71 15.57 -14.20
N ASP A 196 20.60 14.75 -13.64
CA ASP A 196 21.33 13.68 -14.33
C ASP A 196 20.52 12.37 -14.42
N GLY A 197 19.30 12.35 -13.88
CA GLY A 197 18.45 11.16 -13.85
C GLY A 197 18.86 10.12 -12.78
N LEU A 198 19.85 10.42 -11.94
CA LEU A 198 20.29 9.54 -10.86
C LEU A 198 19.65 9.95 -9.52
N PRO A 199 19.60 9.04 -8.53
CA PRO A 199 19.10 9.38 -7.19
C PRO A 199 19.96 10.51 -6.56
N LYS A 200 19.31 11.57 -6.08
CA LYS A 200 19.96 12.67 -5.37
C LYS A 200 20.75 12.12 -4.18
N PRO A 201 22.09 12.26 -4.12
CA PRO A 201 22.87 11.60 -3.07
C PRO A 201 22.65 12.22 -1.68
N ASP A 202 22.31 13.51 -1.60
CA ASP A 202 22.19 14.29 -0.38
C ASP A 202 20.88 14.07 0.40
N ILE A 203 19.94 13.29 -0.16
CA ILE A 203 18.66 12.93 0.48
C ILE A 203 18.71 11.58 1.21
N PHE A 204 19.86 10.89 1.18
CA PHE A 204 20.05 9.59 1.81
C PHE A 204 21.04 9.69 2.98
N ARG A 205 21.00 8.68 3.85
CA ARG A 205 22.00 8.43 4.89
C ARG A 205 23.28 7.85 4.26
N ASP A 206 24.30 7.66 5.06
CA ASP A 206 25.59 7.10 4.61
C ASP A 206 25.47 5.70 4.01
N ASP A 207 24.42 4.94 4.39
CA ASP A 207 24.12 3.62 3.81
C ASP A 207 23.61 3.69 2.36
N ARG A 208 23.34 4.90 1.84
CA ARG A 208 22.88 5.18 0.47
C ARG A 208 21.55 4.48 0.10
N LEU A 209 20.82 4.03 1.11
CA LEU A 209 19.55 3.31 0.99
C LEU A 209 18.41 4.05 1.70
N HIS A 210 18.61 4.36 2.98
CA HIS A 210 17.58 4.97 3.80
C HIS A 210 17.64 6.49 3.71
N MET A 211 16.46 7.10 3.66
CA MET A 211 16.35 8.56 3.59
C MET A 211 16.81 9.24 4.89
N ASN A 212 17.37 10.42 4.72
CA ASN A 212 17.56 11.41 5.80
C ASN A 212 16.35 12.38 5.85
N ALA A 213 16.43 13.43 6.66
CA ALA A 213 15.36 14.41 6.81
C ALA A 213 14.96 15.11 5.49
N LYS A 214 15.93 15.34 4.58
CA LYS A 214 15.64 15.95 3.26
C LYS A 214 14.81 14.99 2.38
N GLY A 215 15.13 13.70 2.41
CA GLY A 215 14.38 12.68 1.68
C GLY A 215 12.94 12.55 2.19
N TYR A 216 12.75 12.54 3.50
CA TYR A 216 11.39 12.54 4.08
C TYR A 216 10.62 13.82 3.80
N ALA A 217 11.27 14.98 3.67
CA ALA A 217 10.59 16.22 3.28
C ALA A 217 10.01 16.13 1.86
N ILE A 218 10.70 15.46 0.91
CA ILE A 218 10.16 15.19 -0.42
C ILE A 218 8.91 14.29 -0.32
N TRP A 219 8.99 13.21 0.48
CA TRP A 219 7.85 12.33 0.67
C TRP A 219 6.68 13.04 1.34
N GLN A 220 6.93 13.85 2.37
CA GLN A 220 5.90 14.64 3.03
C GLN A 220 5.13 15.52 2.04
N GLN A 221 5.84 16.25 1.16
CA GLN A 221 5.21 17.12 0.17
C GLN A 221 4.35 16.34 -0.83
N ALA A 222 4.83 15.16 -1.27
CA ALA A 222 4.10 14.32 -2.21
C ALA A 222 2.87 13.64 -1.58
N ILE A 223 2.97 13.26 -0.31
CA ILE A 223 1.95 12.47 0.38
C ILE A 223 0.86 13.37 0.99
N ALA A 224 1.21 14.56 1.49
CA ALA A 224 0.28 15.42 2.22
C ALA A 224 -1.05 15.70 1.48
N PRO A 225 -1.08 15.98 0.16
CA PRO A 225 -2.33 16.22 -0.58
C PRO A 225 -3.22 14.96 -0.68
N GLU A 226 -2.67 13.78 -0.48
CA GLU A 226 -3.34 12.49 -0.64
C GLU A 226 -3.90 11.93 0.70
N LEU A 227 -3.60 12.57 1.82
CA LEU A 227 -4.14 12.16 3.13
C LEU A 227 -5.54 12.73 3.35
N ARG A 228 -6.51 11.82 3.62
CA ARG A 228 -7.93 12.17 3.74
C ARG A 228 -8.50 11.65 5.07
#